data_e9178dc63501848c4a598f143c02442a
#
_entry.id   e9178dc63501848c4a598f143c02442a
#
_cell.length_a   1.000
_cell.length_b   1.000
_cell.length_c   1.000
_cell.angle_alpha   90.00
_cell.angle_beta   90.00
_cell.angle_gamma   90.00
#
_symmetry.space_group_name_H-M   'P 1'
#
loop_
_entity.id
_entity.type
_entity.pdbx_description
1 polymer ?
#
loop_
_entity_poly.entity_id
_entity_poly.type
_entity_poly.pdbx_seq_one_letter_code
_entity_poly.pdbx_strand_id
1 'polypeptide(L)'
;GGVAGVGSLAGSQLGYWQTQKELKKPPQFVVMEPSNAACFYSSARQGDKRAHTVTGDLQTIMAGLSCGQPNPLAWPLLRDYATAFVSCPDYVAAYGMRILGNPCSGDQRIIAGESGAIGAGVLALLADPRYSAWRQLLGLDEDSVVLLINTEGATDPISYRDIVWGGQYPLP
;
A
#
# COMPACT_ATOMS: atom_id res chain seq x y z
N GLY A 1 5.25 -3.26 -4.64
CA GLY A 1 3.91 -2.89 -4.19
C GLY A 1 3.54 -1.50 -4.64
N GLY A 2 2.25 -1.23 -4.81
CA GLY A 2 1.72 0.07 -5.20
C GLY A 2 0.53 0.46 -4.35
N VAL A 3 0.36 1.76 -4.13
CA VAL A 3 -0.77 2.34 -3.42
C VAL A 3 -1.85 2.79 -4.42
N ALA A 4 -3.11 2.65 -4.05
CA ALA A 4 -4.23 3.01 -4.91
C ALA A 4 -5.27 3.88 -4.17
N GLY A 5 -5.47 5.09 -4.70
CA GLY A 5 -6.71 5.84 -4.57
C GLY A 5 -7.60 5.49 -5.77
N VAL A 6 -7.60 6.32 -6.84
CA VAL A 6 -8.29 5.98 -8.10
C VAL A 6 -7.59 4.85 -8.90
N GLY A 7 -6.38 4.45 -8.52
CA GLY A 7 -5.63 3.34 -9.11
C GLY A 7 -4.74 3.69 -10.30
N SER A 8 -4.72 4.93 -10.75
CA SER A 8 -3.90 5.33 -11.92
C SER A 8 -2.41 5.05 -11.70
N LEU A 9 -1.88 5.41 -10.53
CA LEU A 9 -0.48 5.17 -10.19
C LEU A 9 -0.18 3.66 -10.12
N ALA A 10 -0.97 2.90 -9.38
CA ALA A 10 -0.80 1.45 -9.25
C ALA A 10 -0.90 0.74 -10.61
N GLY A 11 -1.89 1.11 -11.43
CA GLY A 11 -2.05 0.58 -12.77
C GLY A 11 -0.86 0.89 -13.67
N SER A 12 -0.34 2.12 -13.63
CA SER A 12 0.83 2.51 -14.42
C SER A 12 2.10 1.76 -13.99
N GLN A 13 2.31 1.61 -12.69
CA GLN A 13 3.44 0.82 -12.15
C GLN A 13 3.35 -0.64 -12.58
N LEU A 14 2.18 -1.25 -12.43
CA LEU A 14 1.98 -2.64 -12.84
C LEU A 14 2.15 -2.81 -14.34
N GLY A 15 1.57 -1.92 -15.15
CA GLY A 15 1.72 -1.92 -16.61
C GLY A 15 3.18 -1.83 -17.03
N TYR A 16 3.95 -0.97 -16.40
CA TYR A 16 5.39 -0.88 -16.63
C TYR A 16 6.07 -2.25 -16.43
N TRP A 17 5.83 -2.91 -15.30
CA TRP A 17 6.45 -4.20 -15.01
C TRP A 17 6.01 -5.31 -15.95
N GLN A 18 4.75 -5.29 -16.42
CA GLN A 18 4.25 -6.28 -17.38
C GLN A 18 4.88 -6.12 -18.78
N THR A 19 5.40 -4.95 -19.12
CA THR A 19 6.03 -4.68 -20.40
C THR A 19 7.55 -4.94 -20.42
N GLN A 20 8.17 -5.24 -19.28
CA GLN A 20 9.62 -5.47 -19.19
C GLN A 20 9.99 -6.85 -19.76
N LYS A 21 10.44 -6.89 -21.01
CA LYS A 21 10.79 -8.13 -21.73
C LYS A 21 12.03 -8.85 -21.19
N GLU A 22 12.88 -8.13 -20.47
CA GLU A 22 14.13 -8.66 -19.89
C GLU A 22 13.88 -9.48 -18.62
N LEU A 23 12.75 -9.30 -17.99
CA LEU A 23 12.38 -10.05 -16.79
C LEU A 23 11.87 -11.44 -17.18
N LYS A 24 12.52 -12.48 -16.66
CA LYS A 24 12.08 -13.88 -16.83
C LYS A 24 10.68 -14.11 -16.25
N LYS A 25 10.33 -13.37 -15.19
CA LYS A 25 9.02 -13.39 -14.53
C LYS A 25 8.72 -11.99 -14.00
N PRO A 26 7.54 -11.44 -14.27
CA PRO A 26 7.13 -10.18 -13.65
C PRO A 26 7.14 -10.28 -12.12
N PRO A 27 7.46 -9.20 -11.40
CA PRO A 27 7.39 -9.19 -9.95
C PRO A 27 5.94 -9.35 -9.48
N GLN A 28 5.76 -9.95 -8.32
CA GLN A 28 4.48 -9.92 -7.64
C GLN A 28 4.11 -8.47 -7.30
N PHE A 29 2.86 -8.10 -7.52
CA PHE A 29 2.37 -6.76 -7.30
C PHE A 29 1.23 -6.76 -6.29
N VAL A 30 1.41 -6.08 -5.18
CA VAL A 30 0.41 -5.93 -4.13
C VAL A 30 -0.15 -4.51 -4.17
N VAL A 31 -1.47 -4.39 -4.29
CA VAL A 31 -2.20 -3.12 -4.24
C VAL A 31 -2.63 -2.87 -2.81
N MET A 32 -2.33 -1.69 -2.27
CA MET A 32 -2.66 -1.30 -0.90
C MET A 32 -3.57 -0.07 -0.91
N GLU A 33 -4.63 -0.10 -0.13
CA GLU A 33 -5.64 0.95 -0.05
C GLU A 33 -6.02 1.24 1.40
N PRO A 34 -6.43 2.49 1.73
CA PRO A 34 -7.02 2.78 3.03
C PRO A 34 -8.35 2.04 3.21
N SER A 35 -8.59 1.50 4.39
CA SER A 35 -9.78 0.66 4.66
C SER A 35 -11.10 1.37 4.36
N ASN A 36 -11.17 2.68 4.58
CA ASN A 36 -12.39 3.45 4.34
C ASN A 36 -12.62 3.75 2.84
N ALA A 37 -11.60 3.57 1.98
CA ALA A 37 -11.67 3.89 0.55
C ALA A 37 -11.10 2.74 -0.32
N ALA A 38 -11.22 1.48 0.13
CA ALA A 38 -10.63 0.31 -0.51
C ALA A 38 -11.50 -0.21 -1.67
N CYS A 39 -11.60 0.55 -2.77
CA CYS A 39 -12.49 0.24 -3.89
C CYS A 39 -11.98 -0.92 -4.75
N PHE A 40 -10.67 -1.09 -4.93
CA PHE A 40 -10.08 -2.22 -5.66
C PHE A 40 -10.16 -3.51 -4.85
N TYR A 41 -9.89 -3.44 -3.54
CA TYR A 41 -10.08 -4.56 -2.64
C TYR A 41 -11.53 -5.04 -2.64
N SER A 42 -12.49 -4.10 -2.54
CA SER A 42 -13.93 -4.40 -2.61
C SER A 42 -14.29 -5.05 -3.94
N SER A 43 -13.79 -4.50 -5.06
CA SER A 43 -14.03 -5.04 -6.41
C SER A 43 -13.48 -6.46 -6.56
N ALA A 44 -12.26 -6.71 -6.07
CA ALA A 44 -11.65 -8.04 -6.10
C ALA A 44 -12.43 -9.05 -5.25
N ARG A 45 -12.90 -8.62 -4.07
CA ARG A 45 -13.66 -9.47 -3.14
C ARG A 45 -15.03 -9.90 -3.70
N GLN A 46 -15.67 -9.07 -4.53
CA GLN A 46 -16.94 -9.41 -5.18
C GLN A 46 -16.81 -10.56 -6.17
N GLY A 47 -15.67 -10.73 -6.82
CA GLY A 47 -15.37 -11.82 -7.73
C GLY A 47 -16.12 -11.80 -9.07
N ASP A 48 -16.94 -10.75 -9.35
CA ASP A 48 -17.75 -10.61 -10.56
C ASP A 48 -17.00 -9.92 -11.72
N LYS A 49 -15.70 -9.64 -11.52
CA LYS A 49 -14.80 -8.95 -12.46
C LYS A 49 -15.15 -7.48 -12.74
N ARG A 50 -16.15 -6.91 -12.08
CA ARG A 50 -16.56 -5.51 -12.24
C ARG A 50 -15.84 -4.62 -11.25
N ALA A 51 -15.69 -3.36 -11.63
CA ALA A 51 -15.24 -2.30 -10.73
C ALA A 51 -16.41 -1.86 -9.84
N HIS A 52 -16.21 -1.87 -8.53
CA HIS A 52 -17.22 -1.46 -7.55
C HIS A 52 -16.78 -0.19 -6.84
N THR A 53 -17.71 0.77 -6.75
CA THR A 53 -17.51 1.99 -5.99
C THR A 53 -17.78 1.74 -4.51
N VAL A 54 -16.91 2.25 -3.65
CA VAL A 54 -17.13 2.35 -2.21
C VAL A 54 -17.68 3.74 -1.92
N THR A 55 -18.77 3.80 -1.15
CA THR A 55 -19.44 5.04 -0.76
C THR A 55 -19.47 5.17 0.76
N GLY A 56 -19.76 6.37 1.27
CA GLY A 56 -19.82 6.68 2.69
C GLY A 56 -18.69 7.60 3.12
N ASP A 57 -18.27 7.48 4.37
CA ASP A 57 -17.14 8.25 4.89
C ASP A 57 -15.82 7.61 4.37
N LEU A 58 -15.19 8.31 3.44
CA LEU A 58 -13.92 7.90 2.85
C LEU A 58 -12.71 8.48 3.60
N GLN A 59 -12.92 9.04 4.79
CA GLN A 59 -11.84 9.70 5.55
C GLN A 59 -10.74 8.73 5.94
N THR A 60 -9.52 9.16 5.71
CA THR A 60 -8.29 8.48 6.07
C THR A 60 -7.15 9.49 6.18
N ILE A 61 -6.15 9.22 6.99
CA ILE A 61 -4.92 10.04 7.01
C ILE A 61 -4.18 10.00 5.67
N MET A 62 -4.36 8.95 4.88
CA MET A 62 -3.83 8.83 3.52
C MET A 62 -4.66 9.65 2.53
N ALA A 63 -4.66 10.98 2.70
CA ALA A 63 -5.57 11.90 2.00
C ALA A 63 -5.52 11.74 0.48
N GLY A 64 -4.36 11.50 -0.11
CA GLY A 64 -4.18 11.25 -1.54
C GLY A 64 -4.82 9.95 -2.04
N LEU A 65 -5.23 9.06 -1.14
CA LEU A 65 -5.88 7.78 -1.44
C LEU A 65 -7.37 7.76 -1.07
N SER A 66 -7.92 8.87 -0.55
CA SER A 66 -9.33 9.01 -0.14
C SER A 66 -10.25 9.07 -1.36
N CYS A 67 -10.39 7.95 -2.08
CA CYS A 67 -11.22 7.85 -3.27
C CYS A 67 -11.92 6.49 -3.34
N GLY A 68 -13.24 6.52 -3.38
CA GLY A 68 -14.05 5.30 -3.44
C GLY A 68 -14.34 4.80 -4.86
N GLN A 69 -13.94 5.54 -5.91
CA GLN A 69 -14.26 5.18 -7.30
C GLN A 69 -13.01 4.68 -8.04
N PRO A 70 -12.99 3.41 -8.49
CA PRO A 70 -11.87 2.88 -9.24
C PRO A 70 -11.82 3.45 -10.67
N ASN A 71 -10.61 3.77 -11.14
CA ASN A 71 -10.40 4.14 -12.53
C ASN A 71 -10.71 2.94 -13.45
N PRO A 72 -11.64 3.11 -14.41
CA PRO A 72 -12.05 2.01 -15.29
C PRO A 72 -10.94 1.49 -16.20
N LEU A 73 -9.90 2.28 -16.47
CA LEU A 73 -8.74 1.84 -17.25
C LEU A 73 -7.74 1.05 -16.39
N ALA A 74 -7.62 1.38 -15.11
CA ALA A 74 -6.73 0.69 -14.19
C ALA A 74 -7.28 -0.66 -13.73
N TRP A 75 -8.60 -0.76 -13.54
CA TRP A 75 -9.21 -1.97 -12.98
C TRP A 75 -8.93 -3.26 -13.77
N PRO A 76 -9.12 -3.33 -15.10
CA PRO A 76 -8.81 -4.56 -15.84
C PRO A 76 -7.35 -5.01 -15.64
N LEU A 77 -6.42 -4.06 -15.65
CA LEU A 77 -5.00 -4.37 -15.48
C LEU A 77 -4.69 -4.86 -14.06
N LEU A 78 -5.19 -4.16 -13.05
CA LEU A 78 -4.99 -4.57 -11.65
C LEU A 78 -5.69 -5.89 -11.35
N ARG A 79 -6.92 -6.08 -11.82
CA ARG A 79 -7.67 -7.33 -11.66
C ARG A 79 -6.93 -8.54 -12.22
N ASP A 80 -6.34 -8.40 -13.41
CA ASP A 80 -5.79 -9.55 -14.13
C ASP A 80 -4.33 -9.85 -13.75
N TYR A 81 -3.59 -8.86 -13.23
CA TYR A 81 -2.15 -9.00 -12.99
C TYR A 81 -1.69 -8.67 -11.57
N ALA A 82 -2.50 -8.07 -10.71
CA ALA A 82 -2.10 -7.89 -9.32
C ALA A 82 -2.15 -9.23 -8.58
N THR A 83 -1.18 -9.46 -7.70
CA THR A 83 -1.09 -10.68 -6.89
C THR A 83 -2.06 -10.63 -5.72
N ALA A 84 -2.23 -9.47 -5.11
CA ALA A 84 -3.10 -9.27 -3.96
C ALA A 84 -3.60 -7.83 -3.83
N PHE A 85 -4.75 -7.69 -3.16
CA PHE A 85 -5.31 -6.41 -2.74
C PHE A 85 -5.40 -6.39 -1.22
N VAL A 86 -4.92 -5.34 -0.59
CA VAL A 86 -4.86 -5.21 0.86
C VAL A 86 -5.58 -3.94 1.29
N SER A 87 -6.55 -4.09 2.19
CA SER A 87 -7.25 -2.98 2.85
C SER A 87 -6.55 -2.68 4.17
N CYS A 88 -6.03 -1.48 4.33
CA CYS A 88 -5.15 -1.08 5.43
C CYS A 88 -5.81 0.00 6.30
N PRO A 89 -6.01 -0.24 7.60
CA PRO A 89 -6.34 0.83 8.54
C PRO A 89 -5.23 1.88 8.64
N ASP A 90 -5.58 3.09 9.05
CA ASP A 90 -4.67 4.24 9.13
C ASP A 90 -3.42 3.98 9.99
N TYR A 91 -3.55 3.18 11.05
CA TYR A 91 -2.40 2.83 11.89
C TYR A 91 -1.28 2.11 11.12
N VAL A 92 -1.59 1.45 10.00
CA VAL A 92 -0.59 0.78 9.17
C VAL A 92 0.31 1.81 8.48
N ALA A 93 -0.28 2.85 7.91
CA ALA A 93 0.46 3.96 7.31
C ALA A 93 1.30 4.69 8.39
N ALA A 94 0.68 5.01 9.53
CA ALA A 94 1.36 5.63 10.66
C ALA A 94 2.54 4.80 11.19
N TYR A 95 2.40 3.49 11.22
CA TYR A 95 3.48 2.57 11.60
C TYR A 95 4.63 2.62 10.58
N GLY A 96 4.32 2.59 9.29
CA GLY A 96 5.31 2.75 8.23
C GLY A 96 6.07 4.09 8.31
N MET A 97 5.37 5.20 8.58
CA MET A 97 5.98 6.52 8.80
C MET A 97 6.99 6.49 9.95
N ARG A 98 6.63 5.84 11.07
CA ARG A 98 7.53 5.71 12.23
C ARG A 98 8.77 4.89 11.91
N ILE A 99 8.62 3.76 11.23
CA ILE A 99 9.76 2.90 10.84
C ILE A 99 10.71 3.66 9.92
N LEU A 100 10.18 4.29 8.87
CA LEU A 100 10.99 5.03 7.90
C LEU A 100 11.63 6.28 8.51
N GLY A 101 10.92 6.96 9.41
CA GLY A 101 11.39 8.17 10.09
C GLY A 101 12.38 7.93 11.22
N ASN A 102 12.39 6.72 11.82
CA ASN A 102 13.27 6.32 12.90
C ASN A 102 13.87 4.92 12.61
N PRO A 103 14.75 4.83 11.63
CA PRO A 103 15.34 3.56 11.21
C PRO A 103 16.24 2.95 12.29
N CYS A 104 16.46 1.65 12.19
CA CYS A 104 17.48 0.96 12.98
C CYS A 104 18.88 1.44 12.62
N SER A 105 19.85 1.14 13.50
CA SER A 105 21.24 1.53 13.27
C SER A 105 21.78 0.94 11.96
N GLY A 106 22.33 1.79 11.11
CA GLY A 106 22.85 1.42 9.80
C GLY A 106 21.88 1.68 8.64
N ASP A 107 20.60 1.88 8.90
CA ASP A 107 19.61 2.19 7.87
C ASP A 107 19.49 3.69 7.64
N GLN A 108 19.18 4.07 6.40
CA GLN A 108 18.98 5.46 6.04
C GLN A 108 17.57 5.92 6.45
N ARG A 109 17.50 7.09 7.09
CA ARG A 109 16.21 7.74 7.36
C ARG A 109 15.52 8.16 6.07
N ILE A 110 14.24 7.80 5.94
CA ILE A 110 13.39 8.19 4.82
C ILE A 110 12.19 8.96 5.36
N ILE A 111 11.98 10.16 4.86
CA ILE A 111 10.77 10.93 5.15
C ILE A 111 9.70 10.53 4.14
N ALA A 112 8.66 9.86 4.61
CA ALA A 112 7.50 9.47 3.83
C ALA A 112 6.23 9.96 4.50
N GLY A 113 5.33 10.52 3.72
CA GLY A 113 3.97 10.85 4.17
C GLY A 113 3.10 9.60 4.31
N GLU A 114 1.85 9.81 4.66
CA GLU A 114 0.91 8.76 5.05
C GLU A 114 0.70 7.75 3.91
N SER A 115 0.43 8.23 2.69
CA SER A 115 0.23 7.35 1.53
C SER A 115 1.53 6.68 1.09
N GLY A 116 2.66 7.39 1.19
CA GLY A 116 3.98 6.87 0.80
C GLY A 116 4.50 5.77 1.73
N ALA A 117 4.10 5.80 3.00
CA ALA A 117 4.64 4.91 4.04
C ALA A 117 3.88 3.59 4.21
N ILE A 118 2.67 3.47 3.67
CA ILE A 118 1.80 2.29 3.89
C ILE A 118 2.49 0.97 3.55
N GLY A 119 3.28 0.94 2.47
CA GLY A 119 4.01 -0.26 2.06
C GLY A 119 5.02 -0.75 3.09
N ALA A 120 5.73 0.18 3.75
CA ALA A 120 6.65 -0.16 4.85
C ALA A 120 5.89 -0.69 6.06
N GLY A 121 4.73 -0.11 6.39
CA GLY A 121 3.85 -0.59 7.47
C GLY A 121 3.33 -2.00 7.22
N VAL A 122 2.84 -2.28 6.01
CA VAL A 122 2.39 -3.63 5.62
C VAL A 122 3.54 -4.64 5.70
N LEU A 123 4.72 -4.30 5.17
CA LEU A 123 5.87 -5.20 5.19
C LEU A 123 6.31 -5.53 6.63
N ALA A 124 6.34 -4.52 7.51
CA ALA A 124 6.68 -4.71 8.90
C ALA A 124 5.67 -5.58 9.66
N LEU A 125 4.36 -5.41 9.38
CA LEU A 125 3.34 -6.30 9.94
C LEU A 125 3.49 -7.74 9.45
N LEU A 126 3.82 -7.94 8.17
CA LEU A 126 4.06 -9.27 7.62
C LEU A 126 5.28 -9.98 8.25
N ALA A 127 6.21 -9.25 8.85
CA ALA A 127 7.31 -9.83 9.63
C ALA A 127 6.85 -10.39 10.99
N ASP A 128 5.71 -9.93 11.54
CA ASP A 128 5.15 -10.44 12.79
C ASP A 128 4.62 -11.87 12.59
N PRO A 129 4.91 -12.81 13.52
CA PRO A 129 4.41 -14.18 13.46
C PRO A 129 2.89 -14.32 13.32
N ARG A 130 2.12 -13.37 13.85
CA ARG A 130 0.65 -13.34 13.70
C ARG A 130 0.18 -13.31 12.25
N TYR A 131 1.01 -12.80 11.34
CA TYR A 131 0.72 -12.68 9.91
C TYR A 131 1.49 -13.71 9.05
N SER A 132 2.04 -14.77 9.66
CA SER A 132 2.82 -15.79 8.96
C SER A 132 2.07 -16.43 7.78
N ALA A 133 0.78 -16.66 7.92
CA ALA A 133 -0.06 -17.21 6.83
C ALA A 133 -0.11 -16.27 5.61
N TRP A 134 -0.20 -14.95 5.83
CA TRP A 134 -0.19 -13.95 4.76
C TRP A 134 1.19 -13.85 4.10
N ARG A 135 2.25 -13.92 4.91
CA ARG A 135 3.63 -13.94 4.42
C ARG A 135 3.86 -15.15 3.51
N GLN A 136 3.42 -16.33 3.92
CA GLN A 136 3.51 -17.55 3.11
C GLN A 136 2.68 -17.45 1.81
N LEU A 137 1.46 -16.91 1.90
CA LEU A 137 0.60 -16.71 0.72
C LEU A 137 1.25 -15.79 -0.32
N LEU A 138 1.97 -14.77 0.12
CA LEU A 138 2.72 -13.85 -0.74
C LEU A 138 4.11 -14.40 -1.12
N GLY A 139 4.49 -15.58 -0.63
CA GLY A 139 5.79 -16.19 -0.91
C GLY A 139 6.97 -15.32 -0.43
N LEU A 140 6.78 -14.58 0.66
CA LEU A 140 7.85 -13.75 1.24
C LEU A 140 8.71 -14.57 2.20
N ASP A 141 10.01 -14.55 1.96
CA ASP A 141 11.06 -15.21 2.73
C ASP A 141 12.25 -14.28 2.98
N GLU A 142 13.34 -14.81 3.53
CA GLU A 142 14.56 -14.06 3.87
C GLU A 142 15.30 -13.54 2.62
N ASP A 143 15.15 -14.22 1.49
CA ASP A 143 15.80 -13.88 0.22
C ASP A 143 14.93 -12.95 -0.64
N SER A 144 13.74 -12.59 -0.18
CA SER A 144 12.81 -11.77 -0.94
C SER A 144 13.29 -10.32 -1.07
N VAL A 145 13.34 -9.82 -2.30
CA VAL A 145 13.62 -8.40 -2.59
C VAL A 145 12.31 -7.66 -2.78
N VAL A 146 12.06 -6.66 -1.93
CA VAL A 146 10.82 -5.86 -1.94
C VAL A 146 11.12 -4.44 -2.40
N LEU A 147 10.46 -4.02 -3.47
CA LEU A 147 10.50 -2.64 -3.94
C LEU A 147 9.27 -1.88 -3.42
N LEU A 148 9.51 -0.81 -2.68
CA LEU A 148 8.51 0.18 -2.27
C LEU A 148 8.84 1.50 -2.97
N ILE A 149 7.81 2.16 -3.52
CA ILE A 149 7.97 3.44 -4.20
C ILE A 149 7.32 4.51 -3.33
N ASN A 150 8.13 5.37 -2.73
CA ASN A 150 7.66 6.52 -1.97
C ASN A 150 7.56 7.74 -2.88
N THR A 151 6.33 8.20 -3.14
CA THR A 151 6.05 9.39 -3.94
C THR A 151 5.52 10.55 -3.11
N GLU A 152 5.51 10.42 -1.78
CA GLU A 152 4.98 11.42 -0.87
C GLU A 152 5.95 11.69 0.28
N GLY A 153 6.35 12.96 0.42
CA GLY A 153 7.11 13.43 1.57
C GLY A 153 6.20 13.89 2.72
N ALA A 154 6.76 14.61 3.71
CA ALA A 154 5.99 15.23 4.80
C ALA A 154 5.27 16.49 4.28
N THR A 155 4.21 16.31 3.50
CA THR A 155 3.42 17.41 2.91
C THR A 155 2.63 18.17 3.96
N ASP A 156 2.24 17.51 5.05
CA ASP A 156 1.74 18.10 6.29
C ASP A 156 2.74 17.87 7.44
N PRO A 157 3.63 18.84 7.73
CA PRO A 157 4.64 18.69 8.77
C PRO A 157 4.06 18.54 10.19
N ILE A 158 2.84 19.05 10.42
CA ILE A 158 2.16 18.94 11.74
C ILE A 158 1.71 17.50 11.91
N SER A 159 0.93 16.96 10.96
CA SER A 159 0.49 15.57 10.95
C SER A 159 1.69 14.61 11.04
N TYR A 160 2.73 14.84 10.23
CA TYR A 160 3.95 14.04 10.28
C TYR A 160 4.56 13.96 11.68
N ARG A 161 4.72 15.12 12.35
CA ARG A 161 5.27 15.18 13.70
C ARG A 161 4.38 14.47 14.71
N ASP A 162 3.08 14.69 14.63
CA ASP A 162 2.11 14.12 15.58
C ASP A 162 2.03 12.59 15.44
N ILE A 163 2.20 12.07 14.24
CA ILE A 163 2.27 10.63 13.98
C ILE A 163 3.62 10.05 14.41
N VAL A 164 4.73 10.60 13.91
CA VAL A 164 6.06 9.99 14.06
C VAL A 164 6.61 10.17 15.48
N TRP A 165 6.39 11.35 16.08
CA TRP A 165 6.91 11.71 17.40
C TRP A 165 5.83 11.69 18.50
N GLY A 166 4.63 12.10 18.15
CA GLY A 166 3.50 12.16 19.08
C GLY A 166 2.77 10.81 19.27
N GLY A 167 3.05 9.83 18.43
CA GLY A 167 2.49 8.47 18.55
C GLY A 167 1.02 8.36 18.15
N GLN A 168 0.45 9.31 17.40
CA GLN A 168 -0.91 9.19 16.88
C GLN A 168 -1.06 7.95 16.01
N TYR A 169 -2.26 7.36 16.00
CA TYR A 169 -2.57 6.10 15.31
C TYR A 169 -1.65 4.94 15.73
N PRO A 170 -1.62 4.58 17.04
CA PRO A 170 -0.81 3.46 17.52
C PRO A 170 -1.27 2.13 16.94
N LEU A 171 -0.41 1.14 16.94
CA LEU A 171 -0.81 -0.26 16.70
C LEU A 171 -1.81 -0.70 17.78
N PRO A 172 -2.82 -1.52 17.42
CA PRO A 172 -3.80 -2.05 18.38
C PRO A 172 -3.20 -3.05 19.37
#